data_e820c3c5adcbff041d3930c7d8342deb
#
_entry.id   e820c3c5adcbff041d3930c7d8342deb
#
_cell.length_a   1.000
_cell.length_b   1.000
_cell.length_c   1.000
_cell.angle_alpha   90.00
_cell.angle_beta   90.00
_cell.angle_gamma   90.00
#
_symmetry.space_group_name_H-M   'P 1'
#
loop_
_entity.id
_entity.type
_entity.pdbx_description
1 polymer ?
#
loop_
_entity_poly.entity_id
_entity_poly.type
_entity_poly.pdbx_seq_one_letter_code
_entity_poly.pdbx_strand_id
1 'polypeptide(L)'
;MRGVMEKCTFCVQRIEEAKIAAHVRAGASADDLRIPRDSFTTACAQACPNEAIVFGDIRDPESKVSKMKLQDRNYRLLQYLNVNTRAR
;
A
#
# COMPACT_ATOMS: atom_id res chain seq x y z
N MET A 1 -7.37 -30.55 -1.07
CA MET A 1 -7.55 -29.10 -0.96
C MET A 1 -8.89 -28.77 -0.36
N ARG A 2 -8.95 -27.89 0.61
CA ARG A 2 -10.18 -27.57 1.35
C ARG A 2 -10.89 -26.32 0.84
N GLY A 3 -10.67 -25.90 -0.40
CA GLY A 3 -11.34 -24.74 -0.97
C GLY A 3 -11.04 -23.41 -0.28
N VAL A 4 -9.85 -23.25 0.26
CA VAL A 4 -9.43 -21.98 0.88
C VAL A 4 -9.09 -20.99 -0.21
N MET A 5 -9.73 -19.82 -0.19
CA MET A 5 -9.39 -18.75 -1.10
C MET A 5 -8.21 -17.94 -0.55
N GLU A 6 -7.13 -17.86 -1.32
CA GLU A 6 -6.02 -16.99 -1.02
C GLU A 6 -5.97 -15.86 -2.05
N LYS A 7 -5.73 -14.66 -1.57
CA LYS A 7 -5.59 -13.48 -2.42
C LYS A 7 -4.57 -12.53 -1.84
N CYS A 8 -4.12 -11.57 -2.66
CA CYS A 8 -3.24 -10.51 -2.20
C CYS A 8 -3.93 -9.66 -1.12
N THR A 9 -3.25 -9.49 0.01
CA THR A 9 -3.69 -8.65 1.14
C THR A 9 -2.88 -7.35 1.25
N PHE A 10 -2.10 -6.99 0.22
CA PHE A 10 -1.17 -5.84 0.24
C PHE A 10 -0.14 -5.94 1.37
N CYS A 11 0.34 -7.15 1.65
CA CYS A 11 1.32 -7.41 2.73
C CYS A 11 0.84 -6.89 4.09
N VAL A 12 -0.37 -7.29 4.48
CA VAL A 12 -0.98 -6.86 5.74
C VAL A 12 -0.06 -7.07 6.94
N GLN A 13 0.75 -8.12 6.95
CA GLN A 13 1.73 -8.38 8.01
C GLN A 13 2.75 -7.25 8.14
N ARG A 14 3.27 -6.76 7.02
CA ARG A 14 4.22 -5.64 7.00
C ARG A 14 3.57 -4.34 7.43
N ILE A 15 2.31 -4.12 7.05
CA ILE A 15 1.52 -2.96 7.47
C ILE A 15 1.35 -2.97 8.99
N GLU A 16 0.97 -4.12 9.55
CA GLU A 16 0.78 -4.25 11.00
C GLU A 16 2.09 -4.08 11.78
N GLU A 17 3.19 -4.63 11.28
CA GLU A 17 4.51 -4.40 11.87
C GLU A 17 4.88 -2.92 11.89
N ALA A 18 4.63 -2.21 10.79
CA ALA A 18 4.89 -0.78 10.70
C ALA A 18 4.02 0.01 11.69
N LYS A 19 2.75 -0.36 11.83
CA LYS A 19 1.84 0.25 12.81
C LYS A 19 2.32 0.03 14.25
N ILE A 20 2.69 -1.19 14.57
CA ILE A 20 3.20 -1.55 15.91
C ILE A 20 4.48 -0.76 16.22
N ALA A 21 5.42 -0.70 15.28
CA ALA A 21 6.65 0.05 15.43
C ALA A 21 6.39 1.55 15.63
N ALA A 22 5.47 2.12 14.88
CA ALA A 22 5.08 3.52 15.04
C ALA A 22 4.43 3.77 16.40
N HIS A 23 3.58 2.86 16.86
CA HIS A 23 2.92 2.96 18.15
C HIS A 23 3.91 2.87 19.32
N VAL A 24 4.88 1.98 19.22
CA VAL A 24 5.93 1.84 20.24
C VAL A 24 6.79 3.10 20.32
N ARG A 25 7.14 3.72 19.20
CA ARG A 25 7.92 4.96 19.18
C ARG A 25 7.17 6.16 19.75
N ALA A 26 5.88 6.25 19.47
CA ALA A 26 5.07 7.39 19.87
C ALA A 26 4.62 7.33 21.33
N GLY A 27 4.62 6.15 21.96
CA GLY A 27 4.16 5.93 23.31
C GLY A 27 2.64 6.05 23.47
N ALA A 28 2.16 6.13 24.72
CA ALA A 28 0.74 6.07 25.05
C ALA A 28 -0.06 7.34 24.69
N SER A 29 0.58 8.40 24.22
CA SER A 29 -0.04 9.71 24.01
C SER A 29 -0.39 10.00 22.55
N ALA A 30 -0.23 9.05 21.65
CA ALA A 30 -0.46 9.28 20.23
C ALA A 30 -1.88 8.85 19.81
N ASP A 31 -2.78 9.80 19.71
CA ASP A 31 -4.14 9.57 19.24
C ASP A 31 -4.21 9.47 17.71
N ASP A 32 -3.23 10.00 16.99
CA ASP A 32 -3.20 9.96 15.51
C ASP A 32 -1.84 9.43 15.03
N LEU A 33 -1.76 8.11 14.93
CA LEU A 33 -0.55 7.43 14.50
C LEU A 33 -0.53 7.28 12.99
N ARG A 34 0.18 8.17 12.32
CA ARG A 34 0.50 8.00 10.91
C ARG A 34 1.80 7.25 10.75
N ILE A 35 1.77 6.23 9.92
CA ILE A 35 2.99 5.53 9.52
C ILE A 35 3.81 6.47 8.64
N PRO A 36 5.10 6.71 8.95
CA PRO A 36 5.94 7.55 8.11
C PRO A 36 5.99 7.03 6.66
N ARG A 37 6.09 7.96 5.72
CA ARG A 37 6.30 7.63 4.31
C ARG A 37 7.54 6.75 4.15
N ASP A 38 7.45 5.76 3.28
CA ASP A 38 8.58 4.87 2.95
C ASP A 38 9.15 4.06 4.14
N SER A 39 8.36 3.87 5.21
CA SER A 39 8.79 3.08 6.37
C SER A 39 8.83 1.58 6.08
N PHE A 40 8.07 1.11 5.12
CA PHE A 40 8.08 -0.28 4.67
C PHE A 40 7.70 -0.36 3.19
N THR A 41 7.94 -1.52 2.60
CA THR A 41 7.52 -1.80 1.23
C THR A 41 6.90 -3.18 1.13
N THR A 42 6.09 -3.42 0.11
CA THR A 42 5.52 -4.74 -0.14
C THR A 42 6.58 -5.71 -0.64
N ALA A 43 6.35 -7.00 -0.44
CA ALA A 43 7.28 -8.04 -0.89
C ALA A 43 7.45 -8.02 -2.42
N CYS A 44 6.38 -7.80 -3.17
CA CYS A 44 6.43 -7.72 -4.62
C CYS A 44 7.23 -6.51 -5.10
N ALA A 45 7.06 -5.34 -4.47
CA ALA A 45 7.83 -4.14 -4.80
C ALA A 45 9.31 -4.33 -4.48
N GLN A 46 9.62 -4.98 -3.36
CA GLN A 46 10.98 -5.29 -2.96
C GLN A 46 11.66 -6.27 -3.94
N ALA A 47 10.91 -7.25 -4.42
CA ALA A 47 11.43 -8.26 -5.35
C ALA A 47 11.60 -7.76 -6.79
N CYS A 48 10.96 -6.65 -7.14
CA CYS A 48 11.00 -6.12 -8.50
C CYS A 48 12.31 -5.37 -8.77
N PRO A 49 13.20 -5.88 -9.66
CA PRO A 49 14.48 -5.22 -9.92
C PRO A 49 14.33 -3.92 -10.72
N ASN A 50 13.23 -3.76 -11.47
CA ASN A 50 12.98 -2.60 -12.33
C ASN A 50 12.18 -1.50 -11.64
N GLU A 51 11.87 -1.65 -10.36
CA GLU A 51 11.03 -0.70 -9.60
C GLU A 51 9.68 -0.40 -10.28
N ALA A 52 9.10 -1.41 -10.93
CA ALA A 52 7.85 -1.28 -11.66
C ALA A 52 6.62 -1.26 -10.75
N ILE A 53 6.77 -1.69 -9.51
CA ILE A 53 5.68 -1.78 -8.54
C ILE A 53 5.89 -0.71 -7.47
N VAL A 54 4.90 0.17 -7.33
CA VAL A 54 4.92 1.25 -6.34
C VAL A 54 3.76 1.05 -5.38
N PHE A 55 4.07 1.11 -4.09
CA PHE A 55 3.11 0.98 -3.02
C PHE A 55 3.15 2.22 -2.13
N GLY A 56 1.99 2.66 -1.68
CA GLY A 56 1.90 3.81 -0.78
C GLY A 56 0.48 4.19 -0.44
N ASP A 57 0.34 5.24 0.35
CA ASP A 57 -0.96 5.78 0.75
C ASP A 57 -1.48 6.74 -0.33
N ILE A 58 -2.64 6.43 -0.88
CA ILE A 58 -3.29 7.27 -1.90
C ILE A 58 -3.86 8.57 -1.33
N ARG A 59 -4.02 8.66 -0.01
CA ARG A 59 -4.50 9.87 0.67
C ARG A 59 -3.40 10.90 0.88
N ASP A 60 -2.15 10.47 0.84
CA ASP A 60 -1.01 11.36 0.96
C ASP A 60 -0.65 11.93 -0.42
N PRO A 61 -0.85 13.25 -0.66
CA PRO A 61 -0.58 13.83 -1.98
C PRO A 61 0.90 13.81 -2.36
N GLU A 62 1.79 13.71 -1.36
CA GLU A 62 3.24 13.67 -1.59
C GLU A 62 3.76 12.27 -1.89
N SER A 63 2.95 11.23 -1.73
CA SER A 63 3.37 9.86 -1.99
C SER A 63 3.61 9.61 -3.49
N LYS A 64 4.55 8.73 -3.80
CA LYS A 64 4.82 8.33 -5.20
C LYS A 64 3.58 7.78 -5.89
N VAL A 65 2.78 7.00 -5.15
CA VAL A 65 1.52 6.44 -5.66
C VAL A 65 0.55 7.51 -6.10
N SER A 66 0.36 8.55 -5.28
CA SER A 66 -0.54 9.67 -5.61
C SER A 66 -0.07 10.42 -6.84
N LYS A 67 1.23 10.67 -6.96
CA LYS A 67 1.82 11.32 -8.12
C LYS A 67 1.67 10.47 -9.39
N MET A 68 1.86 9.18 -9.29
CA MET A 68 1.70 8.27 -10.43
C MET A 68 0.25 8.13 -10.89
N LYS A 69 -0.71 8.26 -9.98
CA LYS A 69 -2.13 8.22 -10.32
C LYS A 69 -2.57 9.40 -11.20
N LEU A 70 -1.85 10.51 -11.17
CA LEU A 70 -2.15 11.69 -11.99
C LEU A 70 -1.58 11.58 -13.41
N GLN A 71 -0.82 10.54 -13.71
CA GLN A 71 -0.27 10.35 -15.05
C GLN A 71 -1.34 9.83 -16.01
N ASP A 72 -1.22 10.22 -17.28
CA ASP A 72 -2.13 9.82 -18.35
C ASP A 72 -2.18 8.30 -18.59
N ARG A 73 -1.12 7.61 -18.21
CA ARG A 73 -1.01 6.15 -18.34
C ARG A 73 -1.77 5.38 -17.26
N ASN A 74 -2.25 6.06 -16.23
CA ASN A 74 -2.98 5.41 -15.15
C ASN A 74 -4.34 4.94 -15.64
N TYR A 75 -4.66 3.69 -15.42
CA TYR A 75 -5.98 3.13 -15.70
C TYR A 75 -6.37 2.13 -14.62
N ARG A 76 -7.66 1.90 -14.50
CA ARG A 76 -8.21 0.91 -13.57
C ARG A 76 -8.55 -0.37 -14.31
N LEU A 77 -8.23 -1.49 -13.69
CA LEU A 77 -8.65 -2.77 -14.21
C LEU A 77 -10.19 -2.86 -14.18
N LEU A 78 -10.79 -3.27 -15.30
CA LEU A 78 -12.25 -3.41 -15.45
C LEU A 78 -13.01 -2.12 -15.07
N GLN A 79 -12.50 -0.97 -15.49
CA GLN A 79 -13.09 0.33 -15.16
C GLN A 79 -14.56 0.44 -15.60
N TYR A 80 -14.91 -0.17 -16.73
CA TYR A 80 -16.27 -0.16 -17.26
C TYR A 80 -17.30 -0.92 -16.39
N LEU A 81 -16.83 -1.78 -15.49
CA LEU A 81 -17.67 -2.50 -14.53
C LEU A 81 -17.80 -1.78 -13.18
N ASN A 82 -17.22 -0.61 -13.04
CA ASN A 82 -17.15 0.13 -11.76
C ASN A 82 -16.53 -0.66 -10.60
N VAL A 83 -15.70 -1.63 -10.91
CA VAL A 83 -14.91 -2.33 -9.88
C VAL A 83 -13.78 -1.40 -9.46
N ASN A 84 -13.90 -0.81 -8.30
CA ASN A 84 -12.92 0.14 -7.80
C ASN A 84 -11.69 -0.58 -7.22
N THR A 85 -10.88 -1.13 -8.11
CA THR A 85 -9.67 -1.86 -7.71
C THR A 85 -8.63 -0.93 -7.09
N ARG A 86 -7.95 -1.41 -6.06
CA ARG A 86 -6.86 -0.67 -5.41
C ARG A 86 -5.55 -0.79 -6.17
N ALA A 87 -5.34 -1.89 -6.88
CA ALA A 87 -4.21 -2.04 -7.80
C ALA A 87 -4.55 -1.42 -9.16
N ARG A 88 -3.61 -0.72 -9.75
CA ARG A 88 -3.76 -0.02 -11.02
C ARG A 88 -2.49 -0.11 -11.84
#